data_a41abd84f6a080883ea2f121e1832ec5
#
_entry.id   a41abd84f6a080883ea2f121e1832ec5
#
_cell.length_a   1.000
_cell.length_b   1.000
_cell.length_c   1.000
_cell.angle_alpha   90.00
_cell.angle_beta   90.00
_cell.angle_gamma   90.00
#
_symmetry.space_group_name_H-M   'P 1'
#
loop_
_entity.id
_entity.type
_entity.pdbx_description
1 polymer ?
#
loop_
_entity_poly.entity_id
_entity_poly.type
_entity_poly.pdbx_seq_one_letter_code
_entity_poly.pdbx_strand_id
1 'polypeptide(L)'
;MQLSNEDYYNFFIRCCTNMIDRYDFRFFKFDGISAQASAIGPDEGTRGEENAEAIISIERAVRQKRPDIFLNTTVGTWASPFWFHFTDAVWRQEGDYGEAGDQGTDRERWITYRDRLVYQNFIQRSPVCPINTLMTHGFILSRWGAVSKNMDYDGIVREMRCAFACGSGMVELYNDYKLMDEIKDNQGNAGALWKDLAECIKWQQEQADVLPDAHWVGGNPWDGKKANVYGWAAWNGKKSVLTLRNPSASAQ
;
A
#
# COMPACT_ATOMS: atom_id res chain seq x y z
N MET A 1 -15.99 10.35 -4.49
CA MET A 1 -15.99 11.79 -4.88
C MET A 1 -16.56 11.89 -6.29
N GLN A 2 -17.41 12.85 -6.54
CA GLN A 2 -18.00 13.06 -7.88
C GLN A 2 -17.27 14.23 -8.56
N LEU A 3 -16.11 13.94 -9.10
CA LEU A 3 -15.22 14.93 -9.73
C LEU A 3 -15.75 15.44 -11.08
N SER A 4 -16.71 14.73 -11.69
CA SER A 4 -17.40 15.17 -12.89
C SER A 4 -18.32 16.40 -12.68
N ASN A 5 -18.60 16.79 -11.42
CA ASN A 5 -19.27 18.05 -11.13
C ASN A 5 -18.28 19.21 -11.25
N GLU A 6 -18.53 20.16 -12.17
CA GLU A 6 -17.63 21.26 -12.52
C GLU A 6 -17.28 22.17 -11.33
N ASP A 7 -18.26 22.52 -10.50
CA ASP A 7 -18.03 23.39 -9.34
C ASP A 7 -17.15 22.70 -8.31
N TYR A 8 -17.40 21.39 -8.08
CA TYR A 8 -16.57 20.59 -7.17
C TYR A 8 -15.17 20.36 -7.74
N TYR A 9 -15.04 20.08 -9.02
CA TYR A 9 -13.75 19.98 -9.70
C TYR A 9 -12.91 21.27 -9.53
N ASN A 10 -13.49 22.41 -9.85
CA ASN A 10 -12.84 23.70 -9.73
C ASN A 10 -12.46 24.06 -8.29
N PHE A 11 -13.28 23.68 -7.32
CA PHE A 11 -12.97 23.81 -5.91
C PHE A 11 -11.80 22.91 -5.52
N PHE A 12 -11.85 21.64 -5.90
CA PHE A 12 -10.87 20.62 -5.52
C PHE A 12 -9.47 20.94 -6.07
N ILE A 13 -9.36 21.30 -7.36
CA ILE A 13 -8.08 21.66 -7.96
C ILE A 13 -7.47 22.91 -7.31
N ARG A 14 -8.30 23.91 -6.96
CA ARG A 14 -7.83 25.09 -6.21
C ARG A 14 -7.31 24.70 -4.83
N CYS A 15 -7.96 23.78 -4.14
CA CYS A 15 -7.48 23.28 -2.85
C CYS A 15 -6.11 22.63 -2.99
N CYS A 16 -5.93 21.71 -3.95
CA CYS A 16 -4.66 21.04 -4.18
C CYS A 16 -3.53 22.01 -4.53
N THR A 17 -3.78 22.94 -5.45
CA THR A 17 -2.77 23.93 -5.85
C THR A 17 -2.43 24.90 -4.73
N ASN A 18 -3.41 25.34 -3.95
CA ASN A 18 -3.17 26.17 -2.76
C ASN A 18 -2.35 25.47 -1.69
N MET A 19 -2.54 24.15 -1.49
CA MET A 19 -1.72 23.37 -0.55
C MET A 19 -0.26 23.33 -0.99
N ILE A 20 0.00 23.20 -2.27
CA ILE A 20 1.35 23.28 -2.83
C ILE A 20 1.95 24.68 -2.57
N ASP A 21 1.23 25.74 -2.92
CA ASP A 21 1.73 27.12 -2.80
C ASP A 21 1.99 27.57 -1.36
N ARG A 22 1.09 27.19 -0.45
CA ARG A 22 1.13 27.66 0.95
C ARG A 22 1.98 26.80 1.88
N TYR A 23 2.07 25.50 1.60
CA TYR A 23 2.63 24.54 2.54
C TYR A 23 3.72 23.64 1.91
N ASP A 24 4.10 23.88 0.66
CA ASP A 24 5.11 23.10 -0.07
C ASP A 24 4.77 21.59 -0.13
N PHE A 25 3.50 21.23 -0.31
CA PHE A 25 3.09 19.82 -0.38
C PHE A 25 3.78 19.12 -1.53
N ARG A 26 4.31 17.91 -1.23
CA ARG A 26 5.05 17.04 -2.13
C ARG A 26 4.42 15.69 -2.34
N PHE A 27 3.27 15.47 -1.73
CA PHE A 27 2.56 14.22 -1.77
C PHE A 27 1.05 14.44 -1.72
N PHE A 28 0.32 13.78 -2.61
CA PHE A 28 -1.13 13.64 -2.51
C PHE A 28 -1.52 12.17 -2.65
N LYS A 29 -2.41 11.74 -1.78
CA LYS A 29 -3.18 10.50 -1.93
C LYS A 29 -4.61 10.87 -2.29
N PHE A 30 -5.04 10.47 -3.47
CA PHE A 30 -6.42 10.62 -3.92
C PHE A 30 -7.18 9.31 -3.66
N ASP A 31 -8.22 9.37 -2.84
CA ASP A 31 -8.99 8.22 -2.41
C ASP A 31 -10.49 8.43 -2.64
N GLY A 32 -11.23 7.33 -2.86
CA GLY A 32 -12.66 7.37 -3.07
C GLY A 32 -13.09 8.00 -4.39
N ILE A 33 -12.28 7.85 -5.45
CA ILE A 33 -12.60 8.31 -6.80
C ILE A 33 -13.39 7.22 -7.48
N SER A 34 -14.63 7.50 -7.86
CA SER A 34 -15.48 6.56 -8.57
C SER A 34 -15.14 6.53 -10.06
N ALA A 35 -13.91 6.13 -10.41
CA ALA A 35 -13.45 5.97 -11.78
C ALA A 35 -13.79 4.60 -12.37
N GLN A 36 -14.08 3.61 -11.54
CA GLN A 36 -14.60 2.31 -12.00
C GLN A 36 -16.10 2.45 -12.33
N ALA A 37 -16.49 1.93 -13.49
CA ALA A 37 -17.90 1.69 -13.78
C ALA A 37 -18.42 0.66 -12.77
N SER A 38 -19.17 1.10 -11.78
CA SER A 38 -19.96 0.16 -10.98
C SER A 38 -21.14 -0.27 -11.81
N ALA A 39 -21.45 -1.56 -11.81
CA ALA A 39 -22.45 -2.19 -12.65
C ALA A 39 -23.92 -1.86 -12.27
N ILE A 40 -24.19 -0.63 -11.80
CA ILE A 40 -25.50 -0.24 -11.27
C ILE A 40 -26.10 0.86 -12.15
N GLY A 41 -26.42 0.51 -13.41
CA GLY A 41 -27.22 1.32 -14.31
C GLY A 41 -26.47 1.97 -15.48
N PRO A 42 -27.18 2.31 -16.55
CA PRO A 42 -26.57 2.81 -17.79
C PRO A 42 -25.87 4.16 -17.66
N ASP A 43 -26.21 4.98 -16.67
CA ASP A 43 -25.61 6.29 -16.45
C ASP A 43 -24.32 6.26 -15.62
N GLU A 44 -24.03 5.15 -14.95
CA GLU A 44 -22.90 5.07 -14.03
C GLU A 44 -21.57 4.78 -14.73
N GLY A 45 -21.59 4.12 -15.89
CA GLY A 45 -20.43 3.92 -16.75
C GLY A 45 -19.85 5.25 -17.22
N THR A 46 -20.69 6.13 -17.73
CA THR A 46 -20.32 7.48 -18.19
C THR A 46 -19.74 8.32 -17.05
N ARG A 47 -20.35 8.27 -15.87
CA ARG A 47 -19.81 8.98 -14.69
C ARG A 47 -18.47 8.44 -14.22
N GLY A 48 -18.23 7.14 -14.40
CA GLY A 48 -16.92 6.54 -14.12
C GLY A 48 -15.83 7.11 -15.02
N GLU A 49 -16.07 7.21 -16.31
CA GLU A 49 -15.16 7.82 -17.28
C GLU A 49 -14.93 9.31 -17.00
N GLU A 50 -15.99 10.07 -16.77
CA GLU A 50 -15.89 11.50 -16.42
C GLU A 50 -15.07 11.72 -15.14
N ASN A 51 -15.25 10.90 -14.12
CA ASN A 51 -14.45 10.97 -12.90
C ASN A 51 -12.99 10.57 -13.14
N ALA A 52 -12.73 9.58 -14.00
CA ALA A 52 -11.36 9.19 -14.38
C ALA A 52 -10.65 10.33 -15.13
N GLU A 53 -11.31 10.97 -16.09
CA GLU A 53 -10.76 12.11 -16.80
C GLU A 53 -10.53 13.32 -15.90
N ALA A 54 -11.44 13.56 -14.97
CA ALA A 54 -11.32 14.66 -14.01
C ALA A 54 -10.12 14.46 -13.08
N ILE A 55 -9.90 13.26 -12.53
CA ILE A 55 -8.74 13.00 -11.69
C ILE A 55 -7.44 13.09 -12.49
N ILE A 56 -7.39 12.57 -13.70
CA ILE A 56 -6.24 12.69 -14.59
C ILE A 56 -5.90 14.17 -14.86
N SER A 57 -6.91 15.00 -15.08
CA SER A 57 -6.73 16.44 -15.29
C SER A 57 -6.18 17.13 -14.03
N ILE A 58 -6.66 16.75 -12.85
CA ILE A 58 -6.17 17.25 -11.55
C ILE A 58 -4.70 16.86 -11.35
N GLU A 59 -4.36 15.58 -11.58
CA GLU A 59 -2.99 15.08 -11.46
C GLU A 59 -2.03 15.80 -12.39
N ARG A 60 -2.43 16.03 -13.64
CA ARG A 60 -1.66 16.81 -14.60
C ARG A 60 -1.43 18.25 -14.12
N ALA A 61 -2.48 18.92 -13.65
CA ALA A 61 -2.37 20.31 -13.17
C ALA A 61 -1.50 20.40 -11.92
N VAL A 62 -1.64 19.46 -10.99
CA VAL A 62 -0.82 19.37 -9.79
C VAL A 62 0.64 19.12 -10.14
N ARG A 63 0.93 18.21 -11.08
CA ARG A 63 2.29 17.93 -11.55
C ARG A 63 2.89 19.07 -12.38
N GLN A 64 2.09 19.78 -13.16
CA GLN A 64 2.55 21.03 -13.83
C GLN A 64 2.96 22.09 -12.81
N LYS A 65 2.22 22.20 -11.71
CA LYS A 65 2.51 23.13 -10.63
C LYS A 65 3.78 22.72 -9.86
N ARG A 66 3.97 21.41 -9.66
CA ARG A 66 5.09 20.82 -8.93
C ARG A 66 5.53 19.52 -9.60
N PRO A 67 6.56 19.55 -10.45
CA PRO A 67 6.99 18.38 -11.23
C PRO A 67 7.50 17.20 -10.41
N ASP A 68 8.03 17.43 -9.21
CA ASP A 68 8.58 16.43 -8.29
C ASP A 68 7.57 15.92 -7.24
N ILE A 69 6.27 16.23 -7.39
CA ILE A 69 5.23 15.76 -6.48
C ILE A 69 4.97 14.28 -6.67
N PHE A 70 4.84 13.54 -5.56
CA PHE A 70 4.42 12.15 -5.58
C PHE A 70 2.90 12.04 -5.51
N LEU A 71 2.30 11.30 -6.43
CA LEU A 71 0.87 11.12 -6.56
C LEU A 71 0.50 9.65 -6.37
N ASN A 72 -0.42 9.40 -5.44
CA ASN A 72 -1.01 8.09 -5.23
C ASN A 72 -2.52 8.14 -5.45
N THR A 73 -3.01 7.34 -6.37
CA THR A 73 -4.44 7.23 -6.68
C THR A 73 -4.93 5.85 -6.33
N THR A 74 -5.83 5.75 -5.35
CA THR A 74 -6.21 4.49 -4.72
C THR A 74 -7.57 3.97 -5.19
N VAL A 75 -8.61 4.14 -4.38
CA VAL A 75 -9.94 3.58 -4.66
C VAL A 75 -10.55 4.24 -5.89
N GLY A 76 -10.97 3.40 -6.84
CA GLY A 76 -11.55 3.81 -8.11
C GLY A 76 -10.63 3.60 -9.31
N THR A 77 -9.35 3.30 -9.08
CA THR A 77 -8.44 2.82 -10.12
C THR A 77 -8.48 1.29 -10.22
N TRP A 78 -7.89 0.74 -11.26
CA TRP A 78 -7.73 -0.70 -11.47
C TRP A 78 -6.27 -1.04 -11.76
N ALA A 79 -5.90 -2.30 -11.63
CA ALA A 79 -4.53 -2.78 -11.92
C ALA A 79 -4.22 -2.65 -13.41
N SER A 80 -3.57 -1.57 -13.80
CA SER A 80 -3.17 -1.28 -15.17
C SER A 80 -1.98 -0.33 -15.21
N PRO A 81 -1.01 -0.53 -16.12
CA PRO A 81 0.07 0.40 -16.35
C PRO A 81 -0.41 1.75 -16.93
N PHE A 82 -1.64 1.83 -17.42
CA PHE A 82 -2.27 3.07 -17.91
C PHE A 82 -2.15 4.21 -16.88
N TRP A 83 -2.36 3.90 -15.61
CA TRP A 83 -2.36 4.91 -14.55
C TRP A 83 -0.99 5.55 -14.34
N PHE A 84 0.12 4.86 -14.64
CA PHE A 84 1.48 5.41 -14.45
C PHE A 84 1.87 6.50 -15.44
N HIS A 85 0.99 6.85 -16.38
CA HIS A 85 1.13 8.10 -17.14
C HIS A 85 0.77 9.34 -16.29
N PHE A 86 0.10 9.16 -15.16
CA PHE A 86 -0.49 10.25 -14.38
C PHE A 86 -0.10 10.19 -12.90
N THR A 87 -0.09 9.00 -12.30
CA THR A 87 0.18 8.77 -10.89
C THR A 87 1.45 7.92 -10.69
N ASP A 88 2.06 7.99 -9.52
CA ASP A 88 3.28 7.23 -9.20
C ASP A 88 2.97 5.89 -8.51
N ALA A 89 1.82 5.80 -7.85
CA ALA A 89 1.38 4.56 -7.21
C ALA A 89 -0.12 4.35 -7.33
N VAL A 90 -0.51 3.08 -7.41
CA VAL A 90 -1.92 2.64 -7.44
C VAL A 90 -2.20 1.64 -6.33
N TRP A 91 -3.47 1.50 -5.99
CA TRP A 91 -3.93 0.55 -4.98
C TRP A 91 -3.79 -0.91 -5.42
N ARG A 92 -3.39 -1.79 -4.49
CA ARG A 92 -3.27 -3.24 -4.71
C ARG A 92 -4.59 -3.97 -5.03
N GLN A 93 -5.70 -3.24 -4.99
CA GLN A 93 -7.08 -3.72 -5.17
C GLN A 93 -7.64 -4.48 -3.94
N GLU A 94 -8.96 -4.72 -3.95
CA GLU A 94 -9.73 -5.40 -2.90
C GLU A 94 -9.84 -4.60 -1.59
N GLY A 95 -10.37 -5.24 -0.55
CA GLY A 95 -10.65 -4.60 0.73
C GLY A 95 -9.42 -4.24 1.56
N ASP A 96 -9.59 -3.27 2.42
CA ASP A 96 -8.54 -2.77 3.32
C ASP A 96 -8.06 -3.84 4.29
N TYR A 97 -8.99 -4.66 4.77
CA TYR A 97 -8.73 -5.74 5.71
C TYR A 97 -9.37 -7.06 5.25
N GLY A 98 -8.72 -8.15 5.59
CA GLY A 98 -9.19 -9.50 5.41
C GLY A 98 -8.25 -10.50 6.05
N GLU A 99 -8.58 -11.77 5.97
CA GLU A 99 -7.77 -12.85 6.50
C GLU A 99 -7.56 -13.92 5.43
N ALA A 100 -6.35 -14.46 5.36
CA ALA A 100 -6.01 -15.60 4.52
C ALA A 100 -5.03 -16.53 5.25
N GLY A 101 -5.17 -17.83 5.00
CA GLY A 101 -4.40 -18.85 5.70
C GLY A 101 -5.19 -19.48 6.83
N ASP A 102 -4.73 -20.64 7.24
CA ASP A 102 -5.32 -21.48 8.32
C ASP A 102 -4.45 -21.50 9.59
N GLN A 103 -3.32 -20.82 9.56
CA GLN A 103 -2.32 -20.80 10.63
C GLN A 103 -1.99 -19.38 11.09
N GLY A 104 -1.46 -19.30 12.32
CA GLY A 104 -1.00 -18.05 12.90
C GLY A 104 -2.10 -17.20 13.55
N THR A 105 -1.71 -16.06 14.05
CA THR A 105 -2.60 -15.06 14.64
C THR A 105 -3.43 -14.35 13.57
N ASP A 106 -4.45 -13.57 13.97
CA ASP A 106 -5.22 -12.75 13.03
C ASP A 106 -4.30 -11.77 12.28
N ARG A 107 -3.24 -11.27 12.93
CA ARG A 107 -2.24 -10.40 12.30
C ARG A 107 -1.42 -11.13 11.25
N GLU A 108 -1.00 -12.37 11.51
CA GLU A 108 -0.30 -13.19 10.51
C GLU A 108 -1.21 -13.52 9.31
N ARG A 109 -2.49 -13.79 9.54
CA ARG A 109 -3.48 -14.02 8.48
C ARG A 109 -3.79 -12.74 7.69
N TRP A 110 -3.77 -11.57 8.37
CA TRP A 110 -3.86 -10.26 7.71
C TRP A 110 -2.67 -9.99 6.77
N ILE A 111 -1.43 -10.22 7.23
CA ILE A 111 -0.25 -10.09 6.36
C ILE A 111 -0.38 -11.02 5.15
N THR A 112 -0.79 -12.27 5.36
CA THR A 112 -0.99 -13.25 4.28
C THR A 112 -2.08 -12.81 3.29
N TYR A 113 -3.18 -12.24 3.78
CA TYR A 113 -4.25 -11.68 2.95
C TYR A 113 -3.74 -10.55 2.06
N ARG A 114 -3.06 -9.57 2.64
CA ARG A 114 -2.48 -8.43 1.93
C ARG A 114 -1.55 -8.87 0.80
N ASP A 115 -0.62 -9.75 1.12
CA ASP A 115 0.40 -10.23 0.18
C ASP A 115 -0.20 -11.16 -0.89
N ARG A 116 -1.23 -11.95 -0.53
CA ARG A 116 -2.00 -12.75 -1.49
C ARG A 116 -2.68 -11.87 -2.53
N LEU A 117 -3.21 -10.72 -2.15
CA LEU A 117 -3.85 -9.81 -3.11
C LEU A 117 -2.83 -9.21 -4.09
N VAL A 118 -1.64 -8.86 -3.63
CA VAL A 118 -0.54 -8.46 -4.51
C VAL A 118 -0.20 -9.61 -5.48
N TYR A 119 -0.07 -10.83 -4.97
CA TYR A 119 0.19 -11.99 -5.82
C TYR A 119 -0.90 -12.19 -6.88
N GLN A 120 -2.17 -12.23 -6.48
CA GLN A 120 -3.29 -12.50 -7.38
C GLN A 120 -3.50 -11.41 -8.42
N ASN A 121 -3.44 -10.14 -8.01
CA ASN A 121 -3.79 -9.02 -8.86
C ASN A 121 -2.62 -8.52 -9.72
N PHE A 122 -1.38 -8.67 -9.27
CA PHE A 122 -0.22 -8.09 -9.94
C PHE A 122 0.82 -9.12 -10.40
N ILE A 123 0.99 -10.24 -9.71
CA ILE A 123 1.95 -11.26 -10.13
C ILE A 123 1.27 -12.26 -11.08
N GLN A 124 0.18 -12.87 -10.64
CA GLN A 124 -0.51 -13.90 -11.38
C GLN A 124 -1.20 -13.36 -12.66
N ARG A 125 -1.80 -12.18 -12.58
CA ARG A 125 -2.44 -11.53 -13.73
C ARG A 125 -1.46 -10.80 -14.64
N SER A 126 -0.24 -10.61 -14.22
CA SER A 126 0.85 -9.97 -14.98
C SER A 126 0.47 -8.62 -15.63
N PRO A 127 -0.11 -7.66 -14.95
CA PRO A 127 -0.51 -6.38 -15.56
C PRO A 127 0.67 -5.44 -15.75
N VAL A 128 1.87 -5.86 -15.95
CA VAL A 128 3.06 -5.01 -16.22
C VAL A 128 3.16 -3.81 -15.25
N CYS A 129 2.97 -4.07 -13.97
CA CYS A 129 3.09 -3.06 -12.93
C CYS A 129 4.25 -3.45 -11.99
N PRO A 130 5.31 -2.65 -11.91
CA PRO A 130 6.38 -2.89 -10.95
C PRO A 130 5.85 -2.89 -9.52
N ILE A 131 6.37 -3.76 -8.66
CA ILE A 131 5.91 -3.87 -7.26
C ILE A 131 6.06 -2.55 -6.51
N ASN A 132 7.09 -1.77 -6.79
CA ASN A 132 7.31 -0.47 -6.14
C ASN A 132 6.27 0.60 -6.50
N THR A 133 5.47 0.38 -7.53
CA THR A 133 4.36 1.27 -7.90
C THR A 133 3.05 0.90 -7.21
N LEU A 134 3.06 -0.09 -6.33
CA LEU A 134 1.88 -0.51 -5.58
C LEU A 134 1.83 0.15 -4.21
N MET A 135 0.69 0.71 -3.90
CA MET A 135 0.33 1.08 -2.54
C MET A 135 -0.36 -0.11 -1.89
N THR A 136 0.17 -0.53 -0.77
CA THR A 136 -0.47 -1.51 0.13
C THR A 136 -0.66 -0.86 1.49
N HIS A 137 -1.62 -1.34 2.30
CA HIS A 137 -1.59 -0.99 3.70
C HIS A 137 -0.31 -1.57 4.31
N GLY A 138 0.57 -0.70 4.78
CA GLY A 138 1.86 -1.08 5.30
C GLY A 138 1.74 -1.70 6.69
N PHE A 139 1.66 -0.82 7.69
CA PHE A 139 1.58 -1.22 9.08
C PHE A 139 0.39 -0.55 9.76
N ILE A 140 -0.53 -1.38 10.31
CA ILE A 140 -1.73 -0.90 10.99
C ILE A 140 -1.69 -1.30 12.46
N LEU A 141 -1.66 -0.31 13.34
CA LEU A 141 -1.80 -0.48 14.79
C LEU A 141 -2.90 0.44 15.31
N SER A 142 -4.09 -0.11 15.50
CA SER A 142 -5.29 0.64 15.84
C SER A 142 -6.20 -0.14 16.77
N ARG A 143 -6.98 0.56 17.58
CA ARG A 143 -8.07 -0.02 18.38
C ARG A 143 -9.33 -0.31 17.57
N TRP A 144 -9.30 -0.06 16.28
CA TRP A 144 -10.44 -0.19 15.39
C TRP A 144 -10.54 -1.56 14.75
N GLY A 145 -11.75 -2.15 14.78
CA GLY A 145 -12.12 -3.35 14.03
C GLY A 145 -11.20 -4.57 14.29
N ALA A 146 -11.01 -5.36 13.26
CA ALA A 146 -10.25 -6.61 13.34
C ALA A 146 -8.74 -6.38 13.57
N VAL A 147 -8.20 -5.23 13.16
CA VAL A 147 -6.79 -4.87 13.39
C VAL A 147 -6.47 -4.54 14.86
N SER A 148 -7.50 -4.42 15.72
CA SER A 148 -7.34 -4.28 17.16
C SER A 148 -7.01 -5.60 17.86
N LYS A 149 -7.14 -6.72 17.19
CA LYS A 149 -6.77 -8.04 17.70
C LYS A 149 -5.27 -8.27 17.59
N ASN A 150 -4.76 -9.17 18.44
CA ASN A 150 -3.35 -9.58 18.44
C ASN A 150 -2.38 -8.39 18.52
N MET A 151 -2.43 -7.71 19.65
CA MET A 151 -1.54 -6.61 20.01
C MET A 151 -0.23 -7.12 20.63
N ASP A 152 0.23 -8.32 20.24
CA ASP A 152 1.51 -8.83 20.69
C ASP A 152 2.66 -8.12 19.97
N TYR A 153 3.70 -7.81 20.72
CA TYR A 153 4.85 -7.05 20.25
C TYR A 153 5.53 -7.72 19.05
N ASP A 154 5.79 -9.01 19.13
CA ASP A 154 6.52 -9.72 18.06
C ASP A 154 5.74 -9.78 16.75
N GLY A 155 4.41 -9.96 16.82
CA GLY A 155 3.54 -9.91 15.63
C GLY A 155 3.53 -8.56 14.98
N ILE A 156 3.51 -7.48 15.77
CA ILE A 156 3.57 -6.10 15.28
C ILE A 156 4.90 -5.83 14.60
N VAL A 157 6.03 -6.21 15.21
CA VAL A 157 7.37 -6.04 14.62
C VAL A 157 7.53 -6.85 13.34
N ARG A 158 6.98 -8.07 13.28
CA ARG A 158 6.96 -8.86 12.03
C ARG A 158 6.19 -8.17 10.92
N GLU A 159 5.01 -7.59 11.23
CA GLU A 159 4.25 -6.83 10.24
C GLU A 159 5.02 -5.61 9.73
N MET A 160 5.64 -4.84 10.63
CA MET A 160 6.50 -3.72 10.23
C MET A 160 7.58 -4.17 9.24
N ARG A 161 8.34 -5.19 9.60
CA ARG A 161 9.41 -5.73 8.75
C ARG A 161 8.89 -6.19 7.38
N CYS A 162 7.76 -6.89 7.33
CA CYS A 162 7.13 -7.28 6.07
C CYS A 162 6.73 -6.06 5.24
N ALA A 163 6.14 -5.05 5.86
CA ALA A 163 5.67 -3.85 5.16
C ALA A 163 6.82 -3.06 4.51
N PHE A 164 7.94 -2.89 5.22
CA PHE A 164 9.09 -2.15 4.70
C PHE A 164 9.97 -2.96 3.75
N ALA A 165 9.86 -4.28 3.77
CA ALA A 165 10.69 -5.18 2.96
C ALA A 165 10.00 -5.77 1.72
N CYS A 166 8.74 -5.40 1.46
CA CYS A 166 7.96 -5.94 0.33
C CYS A 166 8.23 -5.25 -1.02
N GLY A 167 9.13 -4.29 -1.08
CA GLY A 167 9.45 -3.55 -2.30
C GLY A 167 8.41 -2.50 -2.71
N SER A 168 7.32 -2.31 -1.95
CA SER A 168 6.38 -1.22 -2.19
C SER A 168 7.07 0.13 -2.03
N GLY A 169 6.87 1.03 -3.00
CA GLY A 169 7.39 2.41 -2.93
C GLY A 169 6.64 3.30 -1.95
N MET A 170 5.49 2.85 -1.48
CA MET A 170 4.65 3.57 -0.52
C MET A 170 4.21 2.65 0.61
N VAL A 171 4.65 2.98 1.82
CA VAL A 171 4.24 2.29 3.06
C VAL A 171 3.35 3.22 3.86
N GLU A 172 2.07 2.88 3.99
CA GLU A 172 1.15 3.62 4.84
C GLU A 172 1.28 3.20 6.30
N LEU A 173 1.26 4.19 7.19
CA LEU A 173 1.34 4.00 8.64
C LEU A 173 0.03 4.47 9.29
N TYR A 174 -0.80 3.52 9.71
CA TYR A 174 -2.02 3.80 10.47
C TYR A 174 -1.80 3.45 11.93
N ASN A 175 -1.11 4.33 12.66
CA ASN A 175 -0.64 4.03 14.00
C ASN A 175 -1.32 4.92 15.04
N ASP A 176 -2.00 4.27 15.99
CA ASP A 176 -2.38 4.91 17.25
C ASP A 176 -1.11 5.12 18.09
N TYR A 177 -0.73 6.38 18.29
CA TYR A 177 0.49 6.73 19.01
C TYR A 177 0.48 6.24 20.47
N LYS A 178 -0.70 6.14 21.11
CA LYS A 178 -0.80 5.59 22.46
C LYS A 178 -0.48 4.10 22.50
N LEU A 179 -0.93 3.35 21.50
CA LEU A 179 -0.56 1.94 21.39
C LEU A 179 0.93 1.75 21.13
N MET A 180 1.53 2.63 20.31
CA MET A 180 2.98 2.63 20.09
C MET A 180 3.77 2.85 21.40
N ASP A 181 3.23 3.63 22.33
CA ASP A 181 3.84 3.88 23.64
C ASP A 181 3.51 2.78 24.67
N GLU A 182 2.27 2.27 24.68
CA GLU A 182 1.77 1.36 25.71
C GLU A 182 2.24 -0.09 25.53
N ILE A 183 2.38 -0.56 24.28
CA ILE A 183 2.81 -1.92 23.99
C ILE A 183 4.29 -2.07 24.32
N LYS A 184 4.55 -3.01 25.24
CA LYS A 184 5.90 -3.29 25.73
C LYS A 184 6.56 -4.41 24.94
N ASP A 185 7.86 -4.33 24.77
CA ASP A 185 8.66 -5.44 24.27
C ASP A 185 8.71 -6.62 25.27
N ASN A 186 9.36 -7.71 24.88
CA ASN A 186 9.50 -8.91 25.68
C ASN A 186 10.35 -8.72 26.96
N GLN A 187 10.99 -7.55 27.10
CA GLN A 187 11.77 -7.15 28.28
C GLN A 187 11.02 -6.16 29.18
N GLY A 188 9.80 -5.76 28.77
CA GLY A 188 8.95 -4.83 29.51
C GLY A 188 9.18 -3.35 29.19
N ASN A 189 9.94 -3.01 28.15
CA ASN A 189 10.21 -1.62 27.75
C ASN A 189 9.05 -1.04 26.96
N ALA A 190 8.49 0.06 27.44
CA ALA A 190 7.51 0.85 26.72
C ALA A 190 8.17 1.68 25.61
N GLY A 191 7.43 1.98 24.54
CA GLY A 191 7.94 2.77 23.41
C GLY A 191 8.95 2.05 22.51
N ALA A 192 9.21 0.74 22.71
CA ALA A 192 10.12 -0.04 21.88
C ALA A 192 9.69 -0.09 20.41
N LEU A 193 8.37 -0.09 20.14
CA LEU A 193 7.82 -0.08 18.77
C LEU A 193 8.26 1.13 17.95
N TRP A 194 8.48 2.29 18.56
CA TRP A 194 9.01 3.47 17.86
C TRP A 194 10.43 3.24 17.36
N LYS A 195 11.24 2.55 18.16
CA LYS A 195 12.60 2.19 17.76
C LYS A 195 12.59 1.19 16.61
N ASP A 196 11.76 0.14 16.69
CA ASP A 196 11.62 -0.83 15.60
C ASP A 196 11.13 -0.18 14.30
N LEU A 197 10.16 0.72 14.39
CA LEU A 197 9.69 1.48 13.25
C LEU A 197 10.80 2.34 12.63
N ALA A 198 11.56 3.04 13.45
CA ALA A 198 12.69 3.85 12.99
C ALA A 198 13.77 2.98 12.33
N GLU A 199 14.05 1.80 12.86
CA GLU A 199 15.00 0.84 12.28
C GLU A 199 14.48 0.34 10.91
N CYS A 200 13.19 0.02 10.78
CA CYS A 200 12.59 -0.38 9.50
C CYS A 200 12.68 0.73 8.45
N ILE A 201 12.37 1.97 8.81
CA ILE A 201 12.46 3.14 7.92
C ILE A 201 13.92 3.35 7.47
N LYS A 202 14.85 3.32 8.41
CA LYS A 202 16.28 3.47 8.12
C LYS A 202 16.77 2.36 7.19
N TRP A 203 16.40 1.11 7.48
CA TRP A 203 16.75 -0.02 6.63
C TRP A 203 16.22 0.15 5.20
N GLN A 204 14.96 0.55 5.03
CA GLN A 204 14.39 0.80 3.69
C GLN A 204 15.14 1.92 2.95
N GLN A 205 15.48 3.01 3.64
CA GLN A 205 16.27 4.09 3.05
C GLN A 205 17.67 3.64 2.62
N GLU A 206 18.33 2.78 3.41
CA GLU A 206 19.64 2.19 3.07
C GLU A 206 19.56 1.21 1.89
N GLN A 207 18.35 0.67 1.59
CA GLN A 207 18.10 -0.22 0.46
C GLN A 207 17.42 0.49 -0.73
N ALA A 208 17.27 1.81 -0.70
CA ALA A 208 16.52 2.57 -1.70
C ALA A 208 17.11 2.51 -3.12
N ASP A 209 18.37 2.12 -3.25
CA ASP A 209 19.05 1.88 -4.54
C ASP A 209 18.73 0.51 -5.17
N VAL A 210 18.10 -0.39 -4.43
CA VAL A 210 17.83 -1.78 -4.83
C VAL A 210 16.33 -2.10 -4.83
N LEU A 211 15.62 -1.73 -3.76
CA LEU A 211 14.20 -2.09 -3.58
C LEU A 211 13.25 -1.65 -4.71
N PRO A 212 13.48 -0.55 -5.46
CA PRO A 212 12.61 -0.20 -6.58
C PRO A 212 12.51 -1.28 -7.66
N ASP A 213 13.51 -2.15 -7.79
CA ASP A 213 13.50 -3.30 -8.72
C ASP A 213 13.15 -4.61 -8.00
N ALA A 214 12.22 -4.59 -7.07
CA ALA A 214 11.79 -5.77 -6.34
C ALA A 214 10.92 -6.68 -7.21
N HIS A 215 11.26 -7.96 -7.23
CA HIS A 215 10.54 -9.02 -7.93
C HIS A 215 9.98 -10.03 -6.95
N TRP A 216 8.79 -10.55 -7.24
CA TRP A 216 8.21 -11.62 -6.45
C TRP A 216 8.98 -12.91 -6.62
N VAL A 217 9.21 -13.63 -5.51
CA VAL A 217 9.80 -14.96 -5.49
C VAL A 217 8.93 -15.93 -4.70
N GLY A 218 8.93 -17.20 -5.09
CA GLY A 218 8.12 -18.24 -4.44
C GLY A 218 6.68 -18.31 -4.92
N GLY A 219 5.82 -18.93 -4.10
CA GLY A 219 4.45 -19.29 -4.47
C GLY A 219 3.39 -18.26 -4.11
N ASN A 220 2.13 -18.69 -4.30
CA ASN A 220 0.97 -17.94 -3.78
C ASN A 220 0.96 -18.03 -2.23
N PRO A 221 0.90 -16.93 -1.52
CA PRO A 221 0.84 -16.93 -0.06
C PRO A 221 -0.23 -17.86 0.54
N TRP A 222 -1.37 -17.94 -0.13
CA TRP A 222 -2.48 -18.82 0.21
C TRP A 222 -3.36 -19.11 -1.02
N ASP A 223 -3.42 -20.35 -1.45
CA ASP A 223 -4.21 -20.78 -2.61
C ASP A 223 -5.66 -21.23 -2.26
N GLY A 224 -6.05 -21.11 -1.01
CA GLY A 224 -7.32 -21.57 -0.47
C GLY A 224 -7.24 -22.94 0.24
N LYS A 225 -6.10 -23.61 0.14
CA LYS A 225 -5.85 -24.93 0.74
C LYS A 225 -4.49 -25.02 1.42
N LYS A 226 -3.49 -24.36 0.85
CA LYS A 226 -2.10 -24.45 1.28
C LYS A 226 -1.44 -23.06 1.30
N ALA A 227 -0.70 -22.81 2.36
CA ALA A 227 0.25 -21.73 2.43
C ALA A 227 1.58 -22.13 1.78
N ASN A 228 2.22 -21.21 1.06
CA ASN A 228 3.52 -21.44 0.44
C ASN A 228 4.51 -20.36 0.91
N VAL A 229 5.79 -20.70 0.94
CA VAL A 229 6.86 -19.73 1.12
C VAL A 229 6.89 -18.78 -0.07
N TYR A 230 7.03 -17.50 0.20
CA TYR A 230 7.10 -16.44 -0.77
C TYR A 230 7.97 -15.29 -0.29
N GLY A 231 8.21 -14.33 -1.17
CA GLY A 231 8.92 -13.13 -0.79
C GLY A 231 9.24 -12.22 -1.96
N TRP A 232 10.28 -11.44 -1.77
CA TRP A 232 10.74 -10.45 -2.74
C TRP A 232 12.25 -10.50 -2.86
N ALA A 233 12.74 -10.42 -4.09
CA ALA A 233 14.15 -10.30 -4.40
C ALA A 233 14.40 -9.03 -5.21
N ALA A 234 15.42 -8.27 -4.85
CA ALA A 234 15.85 -7.08 -5.54
C ALA A 234 17.37 -7.06 -5.68
N TRP A 235 17.89 -6.53 -6.77
CA TRP A 235 19.35 -6.49 -7.03
C TRP A 235 19.72 -5.38 -8.01
N ASN A 236 20.95 -4.86 -7.92
CA ASN A 236 21.49 -3.84 -8.83
C ASN A 236 22.92 -4.13 -9.33
N GLY A 237 23.35 -5.37 -9.30
CA GLY A 237 24.71 -5.80 -9.71
C GLY A 237 25.80 -5.58 -8.66
N LYS A 238 25.56 -4.80 -7.61
CA LYS A 238 26.49 -4.58 -6.48
C LYS A 238 25.95 -5.14 -5.18
N LYS A 239 24.64 -5.14 -5.04
CA LYS A 239 23.91 -5.45 -3.83
C LYS A 239 22.62 -6.20 -4.19
N SER A 240 22.23 -7.08 -3.32
CA SER A 240 20.95 -7.78 -3.43
C SER A 240 20.27 -7.87 -2.07
N VAL A 241 18.94 -7.84 -2.10
CA VAL A 241 18.07 -8.02 -0.94
C VAL A 241 17.14 -9.18 -1.25
N LEU A 242 17.01 -10.12 -0.32
CA LEU A 242 16.05 -11.21 -0.37
C LEU A 242 15.23 -11.20 0.91
N THR A 243 13.94 -10.98 0.78
CA THR A 243 12.98 -11.08 1.88
C THR A 243 12.13 -12.32 1.66
N LEU A 244 12.08 -13.19 2.66
CA LEU A 244 11.27 -14.41 2.62
C LEU A 244 10.28 -14.44 3.78
N ARG A 245 9.08 -14.92 3.51
CA ARG A 245 8.06 -15.20 4.52
C ARG A 245 7.53 -16.61 4.35
N ASN A 246 7.46 -17.34 5.46
CA ASN A 246 6.76 -18.62 5.58
C ASN A 246 5.46 -18.41 6.36
N PRO A 247 4.29 -18.40 5.72
CA PRO A 247 3.00 -18.27 6.40
C PRO A 247 2.48 -19.60 6.97
N SER A 248 3.23 -20.69 6.82
CA SER A 248 2.89 -22.01 7.35
C SER A 248 3.36 -22.18 8.79
N ALA A 249 2.69 -23.02 9.56
CA ALA A 249 3.13 -23.42 10.92
C ALA A 249 4.33 -24.39 10.91
N SER A 250 4.64 -24.99 9.77
CA SER A 250 5.74 -25.95 9.62
C SER A 250 6.85 -25.40 8.74
N ALA A 251 8.07 -25.88 8.96
CA ALA A 251 9.17 -25.64 8.02
C ALA A 251 8.84 -26.18 6.63
N GLN A 252 9.18 -25.44 5.60
CA GLN A 252 9.00 -25.79 4.19
C GLN A 252 10.33 -25.72 3.44
#